data_5564d2de991bfccca8d0ed52df2b1b37
#
_entry.id   5564d2de991bfccca8d0ed52df2b1b37
#
_cell.length_a   1.000
_cell.length_b   1.000
_cell.length_c   1.000
_cell.angle_alpha   90.00
_cell.angle_beta   90.00
_cell.angle_gamma   90.00
#
_symmetry.space_group_name_H-M   'P 1'
#
loop_
_entity.id
_entity.type
_entity.pdbx_description
1 polymer ?
#
loop_
_entity_poly.entity_id
_entity_poly.type
_entity_poly.pdbx_seq_one_letter_code
_entity_poly.pdbx_strand_id
1 'polypeptide(L)'
;MKCLSNYKLFTIITLFIFSCQNEPVACDVLIYNGTVYDGTGEAPYLGSIGITDDKITYVGKNTRFEADTIIDATNLSISPGFINMLSWGYSSLMEDGRSLSDLKQGVTLEVFGEGVSPGPYVQEGERFSFKHAMEALENSGVSTNIASFLGATTARMMEVGFENRPATEKEMEKMKQMVQESMEQGAMGIGSSLIYAPADYAPTQELVELCKVASKNGGMYISHMRNEDN
;
A
#
# COMPACT_ATOMS: atom_id res chain seq x y z
N MET A 1 -21.80 66.30 63.69
CA MET A 1 -20.52 66.05 63.01
C MET A 1 -20.41 64.62 62.75
N LYS A 2 -20.62 64.16 61.48
CA LYS A 2 -20.57 62.75 61.04
C LYS A 2 -19.35 62.57 60.17
N CYS A 3 -18.41 61.75 60.62
CA CYS A 3 -17.23 61.36 59.88
C CYS A 3 -17.59 60.17 58.97
N LEU A 4 -17.51 60.42 57.67
CA LEU A 4 -17.71 59.36 56.66
C LEU A 4 -16.34 58.75 56.34
N SER A 5 -16.19 57.48 56.72
CA SER A 5 -15.01 56.66 56.38
C SER A 5 -15.12 56.13 55.02
N ASN A 6 -14.23 56.49 54.11
CA ASN A 6 -14.11 55.92 52.74
C ASN A 6 -13.34 54.61 52.75
N TYR A 7 -14.05 53.49 52.61
CA TYR A 7 -13.43 52.19 52.29
C TYR A 7 -13.19 52.09 50.78
N LYS A 8 -11.95 52.16 50.36
CA LYS A 8 -11.56 51.81 49.00
C LYS A 8 -11.52 50.28 48.90
N LEU A 9 -12.52 49.72 48.21
CA LEU A 9 -12.58 48.30 47.86
C LEU A 9 -11.51 48.02 46.79
N PHE A 10 -10.43 47.36 47.16
CA PHE A 10 -9.40 46.91 46.23
C PHE A 10 -9.79 45.57 45.63
N THR A 11 -10.41 45.57 44.42
CA THR A 11 -10.75 44.36 43.70
C THR A 11 -9.49 43.78 43.08
N ILE A 12 -8.97 42.71 43.68
CA ILE A 12 -7.86 41.93 43.08
C ILE A 12 -8.46 41.08 41.94
N ILE A 13 -8.24 41.48 40.69
CA ILE A 13 -8.53 40.67 39.51
C ILE A 13 -7.41 39.65 39.37
N THR A 14 -7.66 38.42 39.82
CA THR A 14 -6.76 37.29 39.58
C THR A 14 -6.91 36.86 38.12
N LEU A 15 -5.99 37.26 37.25
CA LEU A 15 -5.89 36.75 35.89
C LEU A 15 -5.49 35.27 35.96
N PHE A 16 -6.42 34.37 35.75
CA PHE A 16 -6.13 32.99 35.41
C PHE A 16 -5.58 32.95 33.98
N ILE A 17 -4.27 32.94 33.85
CA ILE A 17 -3.60 32.64 32.59
C ILE A 17 -3.78 31.11 32.40
N PHE A 18 -4.81 30.70 31.68
CA PHE A 18 -4.88 29.35 31.12
C PHE A 18 -3.74 29.24 30.09
N SER A 19 -2.58 28.81 30.55
CA SER A 19 -1.55 28.31 29.64
C SER A 19 -2.13 27.05 28.99
N CYS A 20 -2.53 27.13 27.72
CA CYS A 20 -2.81 25.98 26.90
C CYS A 20 -1.48 25.25 26.69
N GLN A 21 -1.07 24.45 27.67
CA GLN A 21 0.05 23.54 27.50
C GLN A 21 -0.52 22.35 26.71
N ASN A 22 -0.10 22.19 25.46
CA ASN A 22 -0.38 20.97 24.73
C ASN A 22 0.15 19.79 25.57
N GLU A 23 -0.74 18.85 25.87
CA GLU A 23 -0.34 17.60 26.52
C GLU A 23 0.73 16.92 25.64
N PRO A 24 1.71 16.26 26.25
CA PRO A 24 2.69 15.50 25.49
C PRO A 24 2.01 14.38 24.70
N VAL A 25 2.48 14.14 23.49
CA VAL A 25 2.06 13.00 22.69
C VAL A 25 2.85 11.78 23.15
N ALA A 26 2.17 10.79 23.73
CA ALA A 26 2.79 9.52 24.10
C ALA A 26 2.86 8.60 22.87
N CYS A 27 4.04 7.98 22.65
CA CYS A 27 4.25 7.02 21.56
C CYS A 27 5.46 6.12 21.89
N ASP A 28 5.58 4.97 21.20
CA ASP A 28 6.71 4.06 21.41
C ASP A 28 7.94 4.56 20.66
N VAL A 29 7.74 5.06 19.44
CA VAL A 29 8.81 5.63 18.59
C VAL A 29 8.43 7.04 18.15
N LEU A 30 9.32 7.97 18.42
CA LEU A 30 9.26 9.34 17.92
C LEU A 30 10.34 9.56 16.86
N ILE A 31 9.94 10.00 15.67
CA ILE A 31 10.83 10.56 14.66
C ILE A 31 10.61 12.06 14.67
N TYR A 32 11.63 12.88 14.98
CA TYR A 32 11.47 14.31 15.17
C TYR A 32 12.48 15.12 14.36
N ASN A 33 12.22 16.46 14.22
CA ASN A 33 13.06 17.42 13.50
C ASN A 33 13.28 17.14 12.00
N GLY A 34 12.48 16.29 11.38
CA GLY A 34 12.59 16.02 9.95
C GLY A 34 11.71 16.91 9.09
N THR A 35 12.05 17.06 7.82
CA THR A 35 11.17 17.66 6.81
C THR A 35 10.14 16.63 6.38
N VAL A 36 8.89 16.82 6.81
CA VAL A 36 7.79 15.84 6.57
C VAL A 36 7.14 16.10 5.21
N TYR A 37 7.08 15.05 4.41
CA TYR A 37 6.32 14.92 3.17
C TYR A 37 5.17 13.93 3.45
N ASP A 38 4.00 14.44 3.78
CA ASP A 38 2.89 13.62 4.31
C ASP A 38 2.02 12.94 3.23
N GLY A 39 2.33 13.15 1.95
CA GLY A 39 1.61 12.57 0.83
C GLY A 39 0.34 13.31 0.42
N THR A 40 -0.02 14.40 1.07
CA THR A 40 -1.23 15.19 0.74
C THR A 40 -1.07 16.05 -0.52
N GLY A 41 0.15 16.24 -1.00
CA GLY A 41 0.49 17.16 -2.09
C GLY A 41 0.73 18.61 -1.63
N GLU A 42 0.58 18.89 -0.34
CA GLU A 42 0.89 20.17 0.25
C GLU A 42 2.42 20.38 0.42
N ALA A 43 2.82 21.61 0.68
CA ALA A 43 4.24 21.93 0.90
C ALA A 43 4.78 21.18 2.13
N PRO A 44 5.99 20.60 2.04
CA PRO A 44 6.61 19.91 3.19
C PRO A 44 6.87 20.89 4.34
N TYR A 45 6.92 20.36 5.54
CA TYR A 45 7.12 21.16 6.76
C TYR A 45 8.03 20.46 7.76
N LEU A 46 8.69 21.24 8.62
CA LEU A 46 9.43 20.68 9.74
C LEU A 46 8.46 20.11 10.76
N GLY A 47 8.59 18.84 11.09
CA GLY A 47 7.63 18.14 11.93
C GLY A 47 8.15 16.88 12.58
N SER A 48 7.23 16.13 13.17
CA SER A 48 7.49 14.89 13.91
C SER A 48 6.42 13.85 13.61
N ILE A 49 6.82 12.59 13.71
CA ILE A 49 5.95 11.43 13.58
C ILE A 49 6.02 10.63 14.88
N GLY A 50 4.87 10.32 15.46
CA GLY A 50 4.73 9.40 16.59
C GLY A 50 4.14 8.08 16.13
N ILE A 51 4.73 6.97 16.56
CA ILE A 51 4.32 5.61 16.24
C ILE A 51 4.04 4.87 17.55
N THR A 52 2.90 4.20 17.62
CA THR A 52 2.52 3.33 18.75
C THR A 52 2.11 1.98 18.20
N ASP A 53 2.70 0.92 18.70
CA ASP A 53 2.61 -0.42 18.11
C ASP A 53 3.02 -0.39 16.62
N ASP A 54 2.10 -0.76 15.73
CA ASP A 54 2.26 -0.79 14.27
C ASP A 54 1.62 0.38 13.54
N LYS A 55 1.22 1.45 14.28
CA LYS A 55 0.42 2.55 13.73
C LYS A 55 1.09 3.90 13.90
N ILE A 56 0.99 4.74 12.87
CA ILE A 56 1.29 6.15 12.98
C ILE A 56 0.15 6.81 13.76
N THR A 57 0.43 7.25 14.99
CA THR A 57 -0.55 7.87 15.90
C THR A 57 -0.48 9.39 15.89
N TYR A 58 0.62 9.94 15.41
CA TYR A 58 0.81 11.38 15.30
C TYR A 58 1.61 11.77 14.07
N VAL A 59 1.17 12.81 13.38
CA VAL A 59 1.91 13.52 12.32
C VAL A 59 1.67 15.02 12.51
N GLY A 60 2.72 15.80 12.71
CA GLY A 60 2.53 17.23 12.90
C GLY A 60 3.73 17.99 13.46
N LYS A 61 3.47 19.19 13.98
CA LYS A 61 4.49 20.15 14.45
C LYS A 61 4.62 20.22 15.98
N ASN A 62 4.03 19.29 16.73
CA ASN A 62 4.17 19.28 18.18
C ASN A 62 5.64 19.06 18.58
N THR A 63 6.05 19.68 19.67
CA THR A 63 7.41 19.60 20.21
C THR A 63 7.49 18.92 21.58
N ARG A 64 6.35 18.44 22.09
CA ARG A 64 6.29 17.74 23.38
C ARG A 64 5.87 16.30 23.16
N PHE A 65 6.75 15.39 23.53
CA PHE A 65 6.53 13.95 23.38
C PHE A 65 7.05 13.21 24.62
N GLU A 66 6.45 12.06 24.88
CA GLU A 66 6.96 10.99 25.72
C GLU A 66 7.11 9.75 24.84
N ALA A 67 8.33 9.27 24.62
CA ALA A 67 8.61 8.17 23.72
C ALA A 67 9.70 7.28 24.28
N ASP A 68 9.57 5.94 24.05
CA ASP A 68 10.58 4.95 24.46
C ASP A 68 11.82 5.01 23.55
N THR A 69 11.62 5.24 22.26
CA THR A 69 12.67 5.38 21.24
C THR A 69 12.55 6.70 20.52
N ILE A 70 13.66 7.42 20.42
CA ILE A 70 13.70 8.73 19.75
C ILE A 70 14.70 8.69 18.60
N ILE A 71 14.24 9.07 17.41
CA ILE A 71 15.05 9.16 16.18
C ILE A 71 15.13 10.63 15.77
N ASP A 72 16.33 11.20 15.81
CA ASP A 72 16.56 12.56 15.33
C ASP A 72 16.73 12.56 13.80
N ALA A 73 15.78 13.15 13.10
CA ALA A 73 15.76 13.30 11.65
C ALA A 73 16.22 14.69 11.19
N THR A 74 17.03 15.41 12.00
CA THR A 74 17.55 16.72 11.62
C THR A 74 18.30 16.65 10.29
N ASN A 75 17.93 17.52 9.34
CA ASN A 75 18.41 17.56 7.96
C ASN A 75 18.01 16.34 7.11
N LEU A 76 17.09 15.51 7.56
CA LEU A 76 16.53 14.41 6.80
C LEU A 76 15.09 14.71 6.35
N SER A 77 14.66 14.02 5.30
CA SER A 77 13.26 13.99 4.86
C SER A 77 12.56 12.78 5.47
N ILE A 78 11.31 12.97 5.89
CA ILE A 78 10.43 11.91 6.37
C ILE A 78 9.27 11.80 5.39
N SER A 79 9.04 10.61 4.88
CA SER A 79 7.91 10.31 3.98
C SER A 79 7.29 8.96 4.34
N PRO A 80 6.05 8.68 3.89
CA PRO A 80 5.56 7.31 3.83
C PRO A 80 6.52 6.43 3.03
N GLY A 81 6.54 5.15 3.33
CA GLY A 81 7.28 4.18 2.51
C GLY A 81 6.77 4.16 1.08
N PHE A 82 7.67 3.95 0.13
CA PHE A 82 7.31 3.90 -1.28
C PHE A 82 6.62 2.57 -1.63
N ILE A 83 5.76 2.63 -2.63
CA ILE A 83 5.06 1.48 -3.18
C ILE A 83 5.67 1.16 -4.54
N ASN A 84 6.26 -0.03 -4.68
CA ASN A 84 6.67 -0.56 -5.97
C ASN A 84 5.44 -1.21 -6.64
N MET A 85 4.76 -0.45 -7.51
CA MET A 85 3.54 -0.90 -8.19
C MET A 85 3.77 -1.93 -9.28
N LEU A 86 5.02 -2.20 -9.63
CA LEU A 86 5.43 -3.11 -10.68
C LEU A 86 6.60 -3.97 -10.20
N SER A 87 6.35 -4.84 -9.23
CA SER A 87 7.35 -5.79 -8.78
C SER A 87 7.24 -7.10 -9.56
N TRP A 88 8.39 -7.59 -10.01
CA TRP A 88 8.57 -8.93 -10.58
C TRP A 88 9.37 -9.82 -9.62
N GLY A 89 9.48 -9.40 -8.36
CA GLY A 89 10.36 -9.97 -7.35
C GLY A 89 9.89 -11.28 -6.74
N TYR A 90 8.73 -11.84 -7.09
CA TYR A 90 8.17 -13.02 -6.40
C TYR A 90 9.18 -14.16 -6.24
N SER A 91 9.79 -14.63 -7.33
CA SER A 91 10.76 -15.74 -7.26
C SER A 91 12.00 -15.38 -6.45
N SER A 92 12.50 -14.15 -6.59
CA SER A 92 13.66 -13.68 -5.82
C SER A 92 13.36 -13.58 -4.33
N LEU A 93 12.15 -13.15 -3.97
CA LEU A 93 11.70 -13.08 -2.57
C LEU A 93 11.49 -14.47 -1.94
N MET A 94 11.10 -15.46 -2.74
CA MET A 94 11.05 -16.86 -2.28
C MET A 94 12.45 -17.44 -1.98
N GLU A 95 13.49 -16.93 -2.65
CA GLU A 95 14.88 -17.31 -2.40
C GLU A 95 15.51 -16.50 -1.26
N ASP A 96 15.26 -15.18 -1.23
CA ASP A 96 15.77 -14.25 -0.22
C ASP A 96 14.71 -13.19 0.13
N GLY A 97 13.92 -13.47 1.16
CA GLY A 97 12.82 -12.60 1.61
C GLY A 97 13.28 -11.26 2.22
N ARG A 98 14.58 -10.98 2.34
CA ARG A 98 15.07 -9.73 2.92
C ARG A 98 14.76 -8.49 2.09
N SER A 99 14.47 -8.63 0.80
CA SER A 99 14.11 -7.52 -0.12
C SER A 99 15.06 -6.30 -0.01
N LEU A 100 16.37 -6.53 0.13
CA LEU A 100 17.32 -5.48 0.48
C LEU A 100 17.42 -4.36 -0.57
N SER A 101 17.21 -4.67 -1.85
CA SER A 101 17.22 -3.68 -2.93
C SER A 101 16.08 -2.67 -2.74
N ASP A 102 14.90 -3.15 -2.42
CA ASP A 102 13.69 -2.35 -2.25
C ASP A 102 13.74 -1.58 -0.93
N LEU A 103 14.02 -2.24 0.18
CA LEU A 103 14.13 -1.59 1.50
C LEU A 103 15.17 -0.47 1.53
N LYS A 104 16.35 -0.66 0.90
CA LYS A 104 17.38 0.39 0.85
C LYS A 104 16.98 1.59 0.01
N GLN A 105 15.97 1.48 -0.82
CA GLN A 105 15.37 2.56 -1.58
C GLN A 105 14.12 3.14 -0.91
N GLY A 106 13.75 2.61 0.27
CA GLY A 106 12.58 3.05 1.03
C GLY A 106 11.26 2.45 0.54
N VAL A 107 11.29 1.40 -0.27
CA VAL A 107 10.09 0.64 -0.67
C VAL A 107 9.65 -0.22 0.50
N THR A 108 8.38 -0.13 0.86
CA THR A 108 7.78 -0.87 1.98
C THR A 108 6.61 -1.75 1.55
N LEU A 109 6.15 -1.61 0.30
CA LEU A 109 5.13 -2.44 -0.31
C LEU A 109 5.52 -2.80 -1.74
N GLU A 110 5.52 -4.08 -2.06
CA GLU A 110 5.69 -4.59 -3.41
C GLU A 110 4.36 -5.13 -3.95
N VAL A 111 4.01 -4.72 -5.16
CA VAL A 111 2.77 -5.10 -5.83
C VAL A 111 3.10 -5.92 -7.07
N PHE A 112 2.56 -7.13 -7.13
CA PHE A 112 2.74 -8.08 -8.22
C PHE A 112 1.53 -8.11 -9.16
N GLY A 113 1.66 -8.85 -10.26
CA GLY A 113 0.52 -9.25 -11.08
C GLY A 113 0.20 -8.33 -12.25
N GLU A 114 1.11 -7.41 -12.63
CA GLU A 114 0.99 -6.75 -13.92
C GLU A 114 1.35 -7.76 -15.03
N GLY A 115 0.34 -8.44 -15.56
CA GLY A 115 0.48 -9.51 -16.56
C GLY A 115 0.47 -10.90 -15.98
N VAL A 116 1.54 -11.32 -15.34
CA VAL A 116 1.63 -12.63 -14.64
C VAL A 116 1.63 -12.37 -13.13
N SER A 117 0.80 -13.12 -12.40
CA SER A 117 0.72 -13.08 -10.94
C SER A 117 1.39 -14.30 -10.31
N PRO A 118 1.79 -14.24 -9.02
CA PRO A 118 2.30 -15.38 -8.26
C PRO A 118 1.39 -16.62 -8.30
N GLY A 119 0.09 -16.38 -8.29
CA GLY A 119 -0.95 -17.41 -8.41
C GLY A 119 -2.21 -16.85 -9.08
N PRO A 120 -3.16 -17.75 -9.39
CA PRO A 120 -3.09 -19.22 -9.27
C PRO A 120 -2.08 -19.84 -10.24
N TYR A 121 -1.64 -21.07 -9.95
CA TYR A 121 -0.72 -21.82 -10.82
C TYR A 121 -0.99 -23.34 -10.76
N VAL A 122 -0.38 -24.07 -11.68
CA VAL A 122 -0.40 -25.55 -11.68
C VAL A 122 1.02 -26.05 -11.51
N GLN A 123 1.23 -26.95 -10.56
CA GLN A 123 2.50 -27.64 -10.34
C GLN A 123 2.24 -29.14 -10.15
N GLU A 124 2.96 -29.97 -10.88
CA GLU A 124 2.85 -31.45 -10.83
C GLU A 124 1.39 -31.95 -11.04
N GLY A 125 0.57 -31.21 -11.79
CA GLY A 125 -0.82 -31.54 -12.08
C GLY A 125 -1.82 -31.09 -10.99
N GLU A 126 -1.35 -30.54 -9.88
CA GLU A 126 -2.18 -29.94 -8.85
C GLU A 126 -2.34 -28.43 -9.08
N ARG A 127 -3.56 -27.91 -8.85
CA ARG A 127 -3.87 -26.48 -8.98
C ARG A 127 -3.82 -25.79 -7.62
N PHE A 128 -2.98 -24.77 -7.52
CA PHE A 128 -2.84 -23.93 -6.36
C PHE A 128 -3.57 -22.60 -6.56
N SER A 129 -4.19 -22.09 -5.51
CA SER A 129 -4.98 -20.87 -5.56
C SER A 129 -4.11 -19.61 -5.51
N PHE A 130 -4.71 -18.47 -5.81
CA PHE A 130 -4.08 -17.15 -5.61
C PHE A 130 -3.64 -16.96 -4.14
N LYS A 131 -4.54 -17.26 -3.21
CA LYS A 131 -4.26 -17.17 -1.77
C LYS A 131 -3.07 -18.05 -1.36
N HIS A 132 -3.00 -19.28 -1.85
CA HIS A 132 -1.90 -20.19 -1.54
C HIS A 132 -0.53 -19.58 -1.91
N ALA A 133 -0.43 -18.95 -3.10
CA ALA A 133 0.80 -18.32 -3.54
C ALA A 133 1.21 -17.13 -2.65
N MET A 134 0.25 -16.32 -2.22
CA MET A 134 0.50 -15.18 -1.34
C MET A 134 0.91 -15.65 0.06
N GLU A 135 0.22 -16.66 0.61
CA GLU A 135 0.56 -17.26 1.91
C GLU A 135 1.93 -17.94 1.89
N ALA A 136 2.32 -18.57 0.79
CA ALA A 136 3.65 -19.16 0.65
C ALA A 136 4.75 -18.11 0.76
N LEU A 137 4.57 -16.95 0.13
CA LEU A 137 5.51 -15.84 0.23
C LEU A 137 5.53 -15.23 1.64
N GLU A 138 4.37 -15.02 2.25
CA GLU A 138 4.27 -14.51 3.63
C GLU A 138 4.95 -15.47 4.62
N ASN A 139 4.70 -16.77 4.50
CA ASN A 139 5.29 -17.80 5.35
C ASN A 139 6.80 -17.96 5.15
N SER A 140 7.35 -17.60 3.98
CA SER A 140 8.80 -17.58 3.74
C SER A 140 9.52 -16.47 4.52
N GLY A 141 8.78 -15.46 4.99
CA GLY A 141 9.29 -14.34 5.76
C GLY A 141 9.88 -13.24 4.90
N VAL A 142 9.02 -12.43 4.27
CA VAL A 142 9.43 -11.26 3.49
C VAL A 142 9.47 -10.00 4.34
N SER A 143 10.43 -9.12 4.06
CA SER A 143 10.64 -7.88 4.83
C SER A 143 9.74 -6.73 4.38
N THR A 144 9.26 -6.73 3.13
CA THR A 144 8.30 -5.78 2.61
C THR A 144 6.87 -6.28 2.79
N ASN A 145 5.89 -5.37 2.84
CA ASN A 145 4.52 -5.78 2.62
C ASN A 145 4.35 -6.23 1.16
N ILE A 146 3.39 -7.10 0.92
CA ILE A 146 3.11 -7.65 -0.41
C ILE A 146 1.63 -7.51 -0.75
N ALA A 147 1.35 -7.23 -2.01
CA ALA A 147 0.01 -7.28 -2.58
C ALA A 147 0.10 -7.78 -4.03
N SER A 148 -1.00 -8.22 -4.61
CA SER A 148 -0.98 -8.65 -6.01
C SER A 148 -2.32 -8.40 -6.70
N PHE A 149 -2.25 -8.07 -7.97
CA PHE A 149 -3.34 -8.26 -8.92
C PHE A 149 -3.37 -9.72 -9.38
N LEU A 150 -4.51 -10.20 -9.85
CA LEU A 150 -4.52 -11.38 -10.70
C LEU A 150 -4.04 -10.98 -12.09
N GLY A 151 -3.01 -11.63 -12.59
CA GLY A 151 -2.53 -11.41 -13.94
C GLY A 151 -3.52 -11.94 -14.98
N ALA A 152 -3.97 -11.10 -15.90
CA ALA A 152 -4.79 -11.52 -17.03
C ALA A 152 -4.05 -12.57 -17.88
N THR A 153 -2.74 -12.41 -18.00
CA THR A 153 -1.87 -13.40 -18.67
C THR A 153 -1.88 -14.73 -17.92
N THR A 154 -1.85 -14.72 -16.59
CA THR A 154 -1.96 -15.94 -15.78
C THR A 154 -3.26 -16.67 -16.07
N ALA A 155 -4.39 -15.96 -16.05
CA ALA A 155 -5.69 -16.56 -16.34
C ALA A 155 -5.74 -17.16 -17.76
N ARG A 156 -5.18 -16.41 -18.73
CA ARG A 156 -5.12 -16.87 -20.13
C ARG A 156 -4.21 -18.09 -20.29
N MET A 157 -3.01 -18.09 -19.72
CA MET A 157 -2.08 -19.22 -19.81
C MET A 157 -2.66 -20.50 -19.23
N MET A 158 -3.44 -20.39 -18.16
CA MET A 158 -4.06 -21.55 -17.50
C MET A 158 -5.22 -22.16 -18.30
N GLU A 159 -5.96 -21.35 -19.07
CA GLU A 159 -7.18 -21.84 -19.73
C GLU A 159 -7.05 -21.91 -21.27
N VAL A 160 -6.33 -20.98 -21.90
CA VAL A 160 -6.12 -20.92 -23.35
C VAL A 160 -4.72 -21.39 -23.75
N GLY A 161 -3.74 -21.22 -22.86
CA GLY A 161 -2.33 -21.49 -23.16
C GLY A 161 -1.67 -20.35 -23.94
N PHE A 162 -0.70 -20.72 -24.78
CA PHE A 162 0.08 -19.79 -25.59
C PHE A 162 -0.43 -19.65 -27.03
N GLU A 163 -1.64 -20.09 -27.32
CA GLU A 163 -2.21 -20.04 -28.66
C GLU A 163 -2.64 -18.61 -29.05
N ASN A 164 -2.27 -18.19 -30.26
CA ASN A 164 -2.68 -16.92 -30.83
C ASN A 164 -4.13 -17.02 -31.39
N ARG A 165 -5.10 -17.02 -30.49
CA ARG A 165 -6.53 -17.02 -30.80
C ARG A 165 -7.32 -16.40 -29.64
N PRO A 166 -8.55 -15.94 -29.89
CA PRO A 166 -9.47 -15.58 -28.79
C PRO A 166 -9.77 -16.80 -27.90
N ALA A 167 -10.11 -16.53 -26.65
CA ALA A 167 -10.67 -17.54 -25.74
C ALA A 167 -12.03 -18.00 -26.26
N THR A 168 -12.30 -19.31 -26.16
CA THR A 168 -13.66 -19.83 -26.35
C THR A 168 -14.57 -19.40 -25.21
N GLU A 169 -15.90 -19.49 -25.39
CA GLU A 169 -16.87 -19.16 -24.33
C GLU A 169 -16.59 -19.96 -23.04
N LYS A 170 -16.25 -21.23 -23.16
CA LYS A 170 -15.95 -22.10 -22.03
C LYS A 170 -14.66 -21.69 -21.30
N GLU A 171 -13.62 -21.32 -22.03
CA GLU A 171 -12.38 -20.82 -21.47
C GLU A 171 -12.61 -19.47 -20.79
N MET A 172 -13.38 -18.57 -21.41
CA MET A 172 -13.76 -17.29 -20.85
C MET A 172 -14.52 -17.43 -19.52
N GLU A 173 -15.48 -18.37 -19.44
CA GLU A 173 -16.19 -18.61 -18.17
C GLU A 173 -15.25 -19.07 -17.06
N LYS A 174 -14.29 -19.94 -17.36
CA LYS A 174 -13.29 -20.38 -16.39
C LYS A 174 -12.34 -19.26 -15.98
N MET A 175 -11.91 -18.41 -16.91
CA MET A 175 -11.10 -17.23 -16.61
C MET A 175 -11.86 -16.26 -15.70
N LYS A 176 -13.16 -16.01 -15.98
CA LYS A 176 -14.02 -15.18 -15.13
C LYS A 176 -14.20 -15.77 -13.72
N GLN A 177 -14.37 -17.09 -13.62
CA GLN A 177 -14.42 -17.77 -12.34
C GLN A 177 -13.10 -17.60 -11.57
N MET A 178 -11.96 -17.74 -12.24
CA MET A 178 -10.63 -17.52 -11.65
C MET A 178 -10.48 -16.09 -11.13
N VAL A 179 -10.98 -15.07 -11.86
CA VAL A 179 -11.02 -13.68 -11.40
C VAL A 179 -11.86 -13.57 -10.14
N GLN A 180 -13.06 -14.13 -10.13
CA GLN A 180 -13.96 -14.08 -8.98
C GLN A 180 -13.30 -14.69 -7.73
N GLU A 181 -12.76 -15.91 -7.87
CA GLU A 181 -12.06 -16.60 -6.78
C GLU A 181 -10.85 -15.81 -6.26
N SER A 182 -10.03 -15.24 -7.16
CA SER A 182 -8.88 -14.45 -6.77
C SER A 182 -9.27 -13.15 -6.06
N MET A 183 -10.33 -12.48 -6.49
CA MET A 183 -10.87 -11.30 -5.82
C MET A 183 -11.37 -11.62 -4.41
N GLU A 184 -12.06 -12.74 -4.22
CA GLU A 184 -12.50 -13.24 -2.92
C GLU A 184 -11.32 -13.60 -2.00
N GLN A 185 -10.18 -13.92 -2.60
CA GLN A 185 -8.92 -14.25 -1.91
C GLN A 185 -8.01 -13.04 -1.68
N GLY A 186 -8.45 -11.82 -2.02
CA GLY A 186 -7.73 -10.59 -1.72
C GLY A 186 -6.91 -10.00 -2.87
N ALA A 187 -7.11 -10.45 -4.12
CA ALA A 187 -6.50 -9.79 -5.27
C ALA A 187 -6.98 -8.35 -5.39
N MET A 188 -6.08 -7.42 -5.75
CA MET A 188 -6.39 -6.00 -5.91
C MET A 188 -7.23 -5.70 -7.17
N GLY A 189 -7.32 -6.64 -8.08
CA GLY A 189 -7.99 -6.49 -9.38
C GLY A 189 -7.30 -7.29 -10.46
N ILE A 190 -7.31 -6.77 -11.69
CA ILE A 190 -6.69 -7.38 -12.89
C ILE A 190 -5.48 -6.56 -13.32
N GLY A 191 -4.34 -7.23 -13.55
CA GLY A 191 -3.16 -6.65 -14.18
C GLY A 191 -2.88 -7.28 -15.54
N SER A 192 -2.45 -6.50 -16.52
CA SER A 192 -2.06 -7.01 -17.83
C SER A 192 -0.77 -6.41 -18.34
N SER A 193 -0.04 -7.17 -19.18
CA SER A 193 1.18 -6.75 -19.85
C SER A 193 1.04 -7.03 -21.35
N LEU A 194 0.33 -6.16 -22.04
CA LEU A 194 -0.20 -6.43 -23.39
C LEU A 194 0.84 -6.40 -24.51
N ILE A 195 2.06 -6.00 -24.21
CA ILE A 195 3.19 -6.02 -25.17
C ILE A 195 3.83 -7.42 -25.27
N TYR A 196 3.57 -8.31 -24.32
CA TYR A 196 4.20 -9.62 -24.24
C TYR A 196 3.24 -10.75 -24.60
N ALA A 197 3.72 -11.76 -25.36
CA ALA A 197 2.95 -12.98 -25.59
C ALA A 197 2.80 -13.81 -24.29
N PRO A 198 1.66 -14.46 -24.05
CA PRO A 198 0.45 -14.51 -24.88
C PRO A 198 -0.56 -13.39 -24.59
N ALA A 199 -0.23 -12.38 -23.81
CA ALA A 199 -1.14 -11.30 -23.46
C ALA A 199 -1.52 -10.42 -24.68
N ASP A 200 -0.61 -10.26 -25.63
CA ASP A 200 -0.81 -9.53 -26.88
C ASP A 200 -1.88 -10.17 -27.78
N TYR A 201 -2.14 -11.48 -27.62
CA TYR A 201 -3.19 -12.23 -28.33
C TYR A 201 -4.59 -12.00 -27.77
N ALA A 202 -4.67 -11.48 -26.53
CA ALA A 202 -5.95 -11.23 -25.88
C ALA A 202 -6.68 -10.06 -26.56
N PRO A 203 -7.89 -10.24 -27.14
CA PRO A 203 -8.65 -9.13 -27.66
C PRO A 203 -9.12 -8.23 -26.51
N THR A 204 -9.37 -6.95 -26.80
CA THR A 204 -9.85 -5.99 -25.79
C THR A 204 -11.11 -6.47 -25.07
N GLN A 205 -12.02 -7.17 -25.79
CA GLN A 205 -13.23 -7.69 -25.19
C GLN A 205 -12.98 -8.75 -24.12
N GLU A 206 -11.92 -9.57 -24.25
CA GLU A 206 -11.49 -10.52 -23.20
C GLU A 206 -11.16 -9.78 -21.90
N LEU A 207 -10.33 -8.75 -21.99
CA LEU A 207 -9.97 -7.92 -20.84
C LEU A 207 -11.19 -7.22 -20.21
N VAL A 208 -12.10 -6.69 -21.06
CA VAL A 208 -13.33 -6.05 -20.60
C VAL A 208 -14.19 -7.03 -19.78
N GLU A 209 -14.35 -8.28 -20.24
CA GLU A 209 -15.14 -9.27 -19.51
C GLU A 209 -14.50 -9.66 -18.16
N LEU A 210 -13.18 -9.82 -18.11
CA LEU A 210 -12.46 -10.08 -16.86
C LEU A 210 -12.57 -8.89 -15.91
N CYS A 211 -12.37 -7.66 -16.39
CA CYS A 211 -12.47 -6.45 -15.60
C CYS A 211 -13.89 -6.20 -15.06
N LYS A 212 -14.94 -6.60 -15.76
CA LYS A 212 -16.32 -6.56 -15.25
C LYS A 212 -16.49 -7.40 -13.99
N VAL A 213 -15.85 -8.57 -13.93
CA VAL A 213 -15.87 -9.40 -12.72
C VAL A 213 -15.10 -8.75 -11.59
N ALA A 214 -13.87 -8.30 -11.84
CA ALA A 214 -13.05 -7.61 -10.85
C ALA A 214 -13.76 -6.36 -10.30
N SER A 215 -14.34 -5.52 -11.16
CA SER A 215 -15.05 -4.31 -10.78
C SER A 215 -16.25 -4.56 -9.86
N LYS A 216 -17.01 -5.64 -10.06
CA LYS A 216 -18.11 -6.02 -9.15
C LYS A 216 -17.64 -6.31 -7.73
N ASN A 217 -16.37 -6.69 -7.58
CA ASN A 217 -15.72 -6.96 -6.30
C ASN A 217 -14.85 -5.79 -5.82
N GLY A 218 -14.98 -4.59 -6.41
CA GLY A 218 -14.22 -3.40 -6.04
C GLY A 218 -12.78 -3.37 -6.55
N GLY A 219 -12.42 -4.25 -7.47
CA GLY A 219 -11.06 -4.35 -8.02
C GLY A 219 -10.72 -3.26 -9.02
N MET A 220 -9.43 -3.01 -9.14
CA MET A 220 -8.82 -2.07 -10.09
C MET A 220 -8.30 -2.78 -11.33
N TYR A 221 -7.94 -2.01 -12.35
CA TYR A 221 -7.21 -2.48 -13.51
C TYR A 221 -5.91 -1.71 -13.70
N ILE A 222 -4.81 -2.43 -13.92
CA ILE A 222 -3.52 -1.89 -14.32
C ILE A 222 -3.05 -2.54 -15.61
N SER A 223 -2.26 -1.84 -16.42
CA SER A 223 -1.77 -2.38 -17.68
C SER A 223 -0.46 -1.79 -18.12
N HIS A 224 0.45 -2.66 -18.53
CA HIS A 224 1.48 -2.34 -19.50
C HIS A 224 0.84 -2.26 -20.89
N MET A 225 1.09 -1.20 -21.63
CA MET A 225 0.43 -0.93 -22.93
C MET A 225 0.80 -1.99 -23.97
N ARG A 226 -0.04 -2.10 -25.02
CA ARG A 226 0.23 -3.02 -26.15
C ARG A 226 1.42 -2.59 -26.99
N ASN A 227 1.64 -1.29 -27.09
CA ASN A 227 2.70 -0.70 -27.89
C ASN A 227 3.19 0.57 -27.20
N GLU A 228 4.49 0.74 -27.18
CA GLU A 228 5.18 1.92 -26.64
C GLU A 228 5.78 2.76 -27.78
N ASP A 229 5.60 2.37 -29.05
CA ASP A 229 6.03 3.13 -30.21
C ASP A 229 5.12 4.34 -30.44
N ASN A 230 5.68 5.38 -31.08
CA ASN A 230 4.98 6.60 -31.48
C ASN A 230 4.14 6.40 -32.74
#